data_f1bf79f9a7ca1d98a657584ff6e06063
#
_entry.id   f1bf79f9a7ca1d98a657584ff6e06063
#
_cell.length_a   1.000
_cell.length_b   1.000
_cell.length_c   1.000
_cell.angle_alpha   90.00
_cell.angle_beta   90.00
_cell.angle_gamma   90.00
#
_symmetry.space_group_name_H-M   'P 1'
#
loop_
_entity.id
_entity.type
_entity.pdbx_description
1 polymer ?
#
loop_
_entity_poly.entity_id
_entity_poly.type
_entity_poly.pdbx_seq_one_letter_code
_entity_poly.pdbx_strand_id
1 'polypeptide(L)'
;MRKVMELLDGFMDNSRPELPADHPLSHYYKENDEMRRLMLAVEDLVQYPLIKNQWLELYDQIRRYPVHYQRKQNQLYPLLEQKGFDRPTTTMWNFDDLIRDEIREAAELLEKGEEERFIAAQPVLVAHVRDLMEKEETILYPTSLALITPEEFEDMKSGDQEIGFAFFSVENTSSPVSQPQASGAAFAADLQALLSKYGYSAGPQQELDVTTGKLTLEQINLIYKHLPVDISFVDENELVKDCVMLPFFLCVDEKP
;
A
#
# COMPACT_ATOMS: atom_id res chain seq x y z
N MET A 1 -15.92 -7.23 -25.24
CA MET A 1 -15.04 -7.86 -24.25
C MET A 1 -15.70 -8.96 -23.45
N ARG A 2 -16.90 -8.77 -22.88
CA ARG A 2 -17.60 -9.79 -22.05
C ARG A 2 -17.75 -11.16 -22.74
N LYS A 3 -18.12 -11.21 -24.02
CA LYS A 3 -18.24 -12.47 -24.78
C LYS A 3 -16.94 -13.22 -25.04
N VAL A 4 -15.80 -12.53 -25.06
CA VAL A 4 -14.47 -13.14 -25.22
C VAL A 4 -14.00 -13.73 -23.88
N MET A 5 -14.34 -13.08 -22.76
CA MET A 5 -14.07 -13.60 -21.41
C MET A 5 -14.91 -14.86 -21.14
N GLU A 6 -16.21 -14.87 -21.49
CA GLU A 6 -17.09 -16.05 -21.36
C GLU A 6 -16.60 -17.25 -22.21
N LEU A 7 -15.93 -17.01 -23.33
CA LEU A 7 -15.34 -18.07 -24.15
C LEU A 7 -13.99 -18.58 -23.61
N LEU A 8 -13.28 -17.77 -22.85
CA LEU A 8 -12.01 -18.12 -22.22
C LEU A 8 -12.18 -18.77 -20.83
N ASP A 9 -13.34 -18.58 -20.19
CA ASP A 9 -13.66 -19.14 -18.87
C ASP A 9 -13.62 -20.68 -18.83
N GLY A 10 -13.83 -21.33 -19.98
CA GLY A 10 -13.73 -22.79 -20.12
C GLY A 10 -12.29 -23.31 -20.37
N PHE A 11 -11.32 -22.42 -20.59
CA PHE A 11 -9.94 -22.77 -20.90
C PHE A 11 -8.92 -22.26 -19.88
N MET A 12 -9.32 -21.36 -18.98
CA MET A 12 -8.45 -20.87 -17.91
C MET A 12 -8.71 -21.72 -16.66
N ASP A 13 -7.67 -22.37 -16.21
CA ASP A 13 -7.69 -23.02 -14.90
C ASP A 13 -7.71 -21.91 -13.83
N ASN A 14 -8.91 -21.57 -13.37
CA ASN A 14 -9.17 -20.56 -12.34
C ASN A 14 -8.87 -21.10 -10.93
N SER A 15 -8.18 -22.24 -10.82
CA SER A 15 -7.76 -22.74 -9.52
C SER A 15 -6.69 -21.81 -8.94
N ARG A 16 -6.90 -21.43 -7.69
CA ARG A 16 -5.91 -20.64 -6.93
C ARG A 16 -4.60 -21.42 -6.88
N PRO A 17 -3.45 -20.82 -7.28
CA PRO A 17 -2.17 -21.51 -7.24
C PRO A 17 -1.77 -21.83 -5.80
N GLU A 18 -1.17 -22.99 -5.59
CA GLU A 18 -0.56 -23.33 -4.30
C GLU A 18 0.73 -22.52 -4.13
N LEU A 19 0.69 -21.54 -3.24
CA LEU A 19 1.83 -20.67 -2.94
C LEU A 19 2.27 -20.87 -1.48
N PRO A 20 3.56 -20.68 -1.18
CA PRO A 20 4.04 -20.64 0.20
C PRO A 20 3.25 -19.62 1.02
N ALA A 21 3.09 -19.89 2.32
CA ALA A 21 2.29 -19.03 3.20
C ALA A 21 2.87 -17.62 3.37
N ASP A 22 4.19 -17.47 3.18
CA ASP A 22 4.95 -16.22 3.25
C ASP A 22 5.13 -15.54 1.88
N HIS A 23 4.57 -16.12 0.81
CA HIS A 23 4.62 -15.52 -0.52
C HIS A 23 3.73 -14.25 -0.55
N PRO A 24 4.20 -13.11 -1.12
CA PRO A 24 3.43 -11.87 -1.16
C PRO A 24 2.01 -12.03 -1.70
N LEU A 25 1.82 -12.77 -2.79
CA LEU A 25 0.48 -13.02 -3.33
C LEU A 25 -0.42 -13.83 -2.40
N SER A 26 0.14 -14.71 -1.55
CA SER A 26 -0.66 -15.43 -0.54
C SER A 26 -1.29 -14.48 0.47
N HIS A 27 -0.60 -13.38 0.78
CA HIS A 27 -1.12 -12.34 1.65
C HIS A 27 -2.27 -11.57 0.99
N TYR A 28 -2.14 -11.20 -0.29
CA TYR A 28 -3.22 -10.56 -1.05
C TYR A 28 -4.47 -11.46 -1.14
N TYR A 29 -4.29 -12.74 -1.41
CA TYR A 29 -5.41 -13.69 -1.40
C TYR A 29 -6.11 -13.80 -0.05
N LYS A 30 -5.37 -13.83 1.05
CA LYS A 30 -5.95 -13.87 2.41
C LYS A 30 -6.75 -12.61 2.71
N GLU A 31 -6.26 -11.46 2.29
CA GLU A 31 -6.98 -10.19 2.48
C GLU A 31 -8.25 -10.13 1.65
N ASN A 32 -8.23 -10.64 0.42
CA ASN A 32 -9.42 -10.78 -0.41
C ASN A 32 -10.45 -11.73 0.22
N ASP A 33 -10.00 -12.86 0.78
CA ASP A 33 -10.90 -13.81 1.47
C ASP A 33 -11.57 -13.15 2.67
N GLU A 34 -10.83 -12.39 3.46
CA GLU A 34 -11.39 -11.67 4.61
C GLU A 34 -12.32 -10.53 4.17
N MET A 35 -11.93 -9.76 3.15
CA MET A 35 -12.80 -8.71 2.61
C MET A 35 -14.08 -9.29 2.02
N ARG A 36 -14.01 -10.45 1.35
CA ARG A 36 -15.19 -11.18 0.85
C ARG A 36 -16.14 -11.56 1.98
N ARG A 37 -15.60 -12.01 3.12
CA ARG A 37 -16.38 -12.29 4.34
C ARG A 37 -17.07 -11.02 4.86
N LEU A 38 -16.36 -9.88 4.87
CA LEU A 38 -16.93 -8.60 5.30
C LEU A 38 -18.03 -8.12 4.34
N MET A 39 -17.86 -8.31 3.04
CA MET A 39 -18.91 -7.95 2.05
C MET A 39 -20.17 -8.79 2.21
N LEU A 40 -20.05 -10.07 2.55
CA LEU A 40 -21.20 -10.91 2.90
C LEU A 40 -21.91 -10.39 4.16
N ALA A 41 -21.16 -9.94 5.16
CA ALA A 41 -21.75 -9.35 6.37
C ALA A 41 -22.46 -8.02 6.07
N VAL A 42 -21.94 -7.20 5.15
CA VAL A 42 -22.63 -5.98 4.66
C VAL A 42 -23.96 -6.35 4.01
N GLU A 43 -23.97 -7.33 3.10
CA GLU A 43 -25.20 -7.78 2.41
C GLU A 43 -26.25 -8.35 3.37
N ASP A 44 -25.80 -9.02 4.42
CA ASP A 44 -26.72 -9.53 5.46
C ASP A 44 -27.30 -8.35 6.27
N LEU A 45 -26.47 -7.44 6.76
CA LEU A 45 -26.92 -6.33 7.61
C LEU A 45 -27.85 -5.33 6.87
N VAL A 46 -27.68 -5.14 5.58
CA VAL A 46 -28.57 -4.26 4.77
C VAL A 46 -30.02 -4.74 4.76
N GLN A 47 -30.27 -6.02 5.02
CA GLN A 47 -31.62 -6.58 5.02
C GLN A 47 -32.43 -6.27 6.29
N TYR A 48 -31.77 -5.75 7.33
CA TYR A 48 -32.38 -5.49 8.64
C TYR A 48 -32.37 -3.99 8.96
N PRO A 49 -33.19 -3.56 9.92
CA PRO A 49 -33.11 -2.19 10.44
C PRO A 49 -31.70 -1.84 10.90
N LEU A 50 -31.24 -0.64 10.61
CA LEU A 50 -29.90 -0.20 10.93
C LEU A 50 -29.68 -0.16 12.45
N ILE A 51 -28.70 -0.94 12.90
CA ILE A 51 -28.20 -0.89 14.28
C ILE A 51 -26.79 -0.31 14.23
N LYS A 52 -26.65 0.96 14.58
CA LYS A 52 -25.43 1.75 14.38
C LYS A 52 -24.16 1.06 14.91
N ASN A 53 -24.21 0.46 16.10
CA ASN A 53 -23.03 -0.19 16.69
C ASN A 53 -22.54 -1.39 15.87
N GLN A 54 -23.45 -2.20 15.30
CA GLN A 54 -23.06 -3.32 14.45
C GLN A 54 -22.34 -2.84 13.19
N TRP A 55 -22.85 -1.79 12.59
CA TRP A 55 -22.21 -1.17 11.42
C TRP A 55 -20.86 -0.53 11.74
N LEU A 56 -20.72 0.12 12.89
CA LEU A 56 -19.45 0.68 13.32
C LEU A 56 -18.40 -0.41 13.51
N GLU A 57 -18.74 -1.53 14.18
CA GLU A 57 -17.84 -2.68 14.35
C GLU A 57 -17.43 -3.30 13.01
N LEU A 58 -18.35 -3.38 12.04
CA LEU A 58 -18.06 -3.89 10.71
C LEU A 58 -17.14 -2.93 9.94
N TYR A 59 -17.43 -1.62 9.99
CA TYR A 59 -16.65 -0.61 9.32
C TYR A 59 -15.25 -0.41 9.92
N ASP A 60 -15.06 -0.66 11.21
CA ASP A 60 -13.73 -0.70 11.83
C ASP A 60 -12.82 -1.76 11.20
N GLN A 61 -13.40 -2.83 10.68
CA GLN A 61 -12.67 -3.85 9.93
C GLN A 61 -12.49 -3.44 8.47
N ILE A 62 -13.56 -3.00 7.79
CA ILE A 62 -13.53 -2.60 6.37
C ILE A 62 -12.52 -1.48 6.13
N ARG A 63 -12.43 -0.50 7.02
CA ARG A 63 -11.48 0.63 6.95
C ARG A 63 -10.00 0.22 6.96
N ARG A 64 -9.67 -1.02 7.30
CA ARG A 64 -8.30 -1.54 7.24
C ARG A 64 -7.90 -1.99 5.84
N TYR A 65 -8.88 -2.35 5.01
CA TYR A 65 -8.62 -2.91 3.68
C TYR A 65 -7.83 -2.00 2.73
N PRO A 66 -7.93 -0.66 2.76
CA PRO A 66 -7.08 0.23 1.95
C PRO A 66 -5.58 -0.02 2.04
N VAL A 67 -5.06 -0.63 3.10
CA VAL A 67 -3.66 -1.06 3.21
C VAL A 67 -3.30 -2.08 2.12
N HIS A 68 -4.24 -2.96 1.75
CA HIS A 68 -4.11 -3.88 0.62
C HIS A 68 -3.85 -3.12 -0.70
N TYR A 69 -4.61 -2.06 -0.96
CA TYR A 69 -4.42 -1.22 -2.14
C TYR A 69 -3.08 -0.49 -2.11
N GLN A 70 -2.71 0.04 -0.96
CA GLN A 70 -1.43 0.74 -0.78
C GLN A 70 -0.24 -0.19 -1.08
N ARG A 71 -0.28 -1.47 -0.66
CA ARG A 71 0.76 -2.43 -1.02
C ARG A 71 0.79 -2.72 -2.51
N LYS A 72 -0.36 -2.92 -3.17
CA LYS A 72 -0.39 -3.10 -4.62
C LYS A 72 0.23 -1.91 -5.35
N GLN A 73 -0.17 -0.71 -4.98
CA GLN A 73 0.28 0.54 -5.59
C GLN A 73 1.77 0.79 -5.40
N ASN A 74 2.33 0.47 -4.23
CA ASN A 74 3.73 0.76 -3.92
C ASN A 74 4.70 -0.40 -4.19
N GLN A 75 4.22 -1.64 -4.27
CA GLN A 75 5.07 -2.82 -4.43
C GLN A 75 4.78 -3.58 -5.72
N LEU A 76 3.54 -4.00 -5.95
CA LEU A 76 3.19 -4.90 -7.04
C LEU A 76 3.10 -4.20 -8.40
N TYR A 77 2.40 -3.06 -8.47
CA TYR A 77 2.20 -2.34 -9.74
C TYR A 77 3.51 -1.83 -10.35
N PRO A 78 4.45 -1.21 -9.61
CA PRO A 78 5.72 -0.77 -10.17
C PRO A 78 6.53 -1.91 -10.80
N LEU A 79 6.54 -3.10 -10.21
CA LEU A 79 7.21 -4.26 -10.78
C LEU A 79 6.56 -4.70 -12.11
N LEU A 80 5.23 -4.73 -12.16
CA LEU A 80 4.49 -5.09 -13.36
C LEU A 80 4.65 -4.06 -14.48
N GLU A 81 4.68 -2.77 -14.15
CA GLU A 81 4.88 -1.68 -15.09
C GLU A 81 6.27 -1.72 -15.72
N GLN A 82 7.30 -2.04 -14.95
CA GLN A 82 8.66 -2.29 -15.48
C GLN A 82 8.71 -3.45 -16.47
N LYS A 83 7.77 -4.38 -16.38
CA LYS A 83 7.62 -5.52 -17.32
C LYS A 83 6.68 -5.19 -18.50
N GLY A 84 6.20 -3.96 -18.61
CA GLY A 84 5.33 -3.51 -19.69
C GLY A 84 3.83 -3.78 -19.47
N PHE A 85 3.40 -4.10 -18.24
CA PHE A 85 2.00 -4.32 -17.87
C PHE A 85 1.38 -3.06 -17.25
N ASP A 86 1.52 -1.92 -17.94
CA ASP A 86 1.18 -0.58 -17.45
C ASP A 86 -0.32 -0.22 -17.55
N ARG A 87 -0.99 -0.58 -18.65
CA ARG A 87 -2.40 -0.21 -18.85
C ARG A 87 -3.36 -0.86 -17.85
N PRO A 88 -3.27 -2.17 -17.58
CA PRO A 88 -4.12 -2.80 -16.58
C PRO A 88 -3.85 -2.27 -15.16
N THR A 89 -2.58 -2.06 -14.78
CA THR A 89 -2.22 -1.51 -13.47
C THR A 89 -2.79 -0.10 -13.27
N THR A 90 -2.67 0.80 -14.26
CA THR A 90 -3.27 2.14 -14.22
C THR A 90 -4.79 2.08 -14.03
N THR A 91 -5.48 1.15 -14.72
CA THR A 91 -6.93 0.98 -14.57
C THR A 91 -7.28 0.49 -13.17
N MET A 92 -6.55 -0.50 -12.65
CA MET A 92 -6.77 -1.04 -11.31
C MET A 92 -6.45 -0.02 -10.23
N TRP A 93 -5.42 0.81 -10.40
CA TRP A 93 -5.11 1.91 -9.51
C TRP A 93 -6.29 2.86 -9.31
N ASN A 94 -6.93 3.26 -10.40
CA ASN A 94 -8.12 4.11 -10.33
C ASN A 94 -9.29 3.43 -9.59
N PHE A 95 -9.44 2.11 -9.73
CA PHE A 95 -10.43 1.35 -8.98
C PHE A 95 -10.07 1.23 -7.49
N ASP A 96 -8.80 1.04 -7.15
CA ASP A 96 -8.32 1.04 -5.77
C ASP A 96 -8.68 2.36 -5.07
N ASP A 97 -8.42 3.49 -5.75
CA ASP A 97 -8.72 4.83 -5.23
C ASP A 97 -10.23 5.06 -5.10
N LEU A 98 -11.01 4.66 -6.11
CA LEU A 98 -12.48 4.74 -6.06
C LEU A 98 -13.04 4.00 -4.82
N ILE A 99 -12.63 2.75 -4.61
CA ILE A 99 -13.15 1.95 -3.49
C ILE A 99 -12.65 2.50 -2.14
N ARG A 100 -11.42 3.00 -2.08
CA ARG A 100 -10.89 3.69 -0.89
C ARG A 100 -11.78 4.87 -0.51
N ASP A 101 -12.15 5.68 -1.50
CA ASP A 101 -13.02 6.83 -1.30
C ASP A 101 -14.43 6.42 -0.90
N GLU A 102 -15.02 5.40 -1.54
CA GLU A 102 -16.33 4.85 -1.18
C GLU A 102 -16.37 4.33 0.27
N ILE A 103 -15.32 3.62 0.72
CA ILE A 103 -15.21 3.15 2.11
C ILE A 103 -15.17 4.34 3.07
N ARG A 104 -14.37 5.37 2.76
CA ARG A 104 -14.27 6.58 3.58
C ARG A 104 -15.58 7.33 3.65
N GLU A 105 -16.20 7.60 2.50
CA GLU A 105 -17.48 8.32 2.42
C GLU A 105 -18.60 7.59 3.13
N ALA A 106 -18.73 6.28 2.96
CA ALA A 106 -19.73 5.49 3.65
C ALA A 106 -19.52 5.53 5.18
N ALA A 107 -18.28 5.44 5.63
CA ALA A 107 -17.97 5.58 7.04
C ALA A 107 -18.34 6.95 7.61
N GLU A 108 -18.10 8.03 6.87
CA GLU A 108 -18.52 9.38 7.25
C GLU A 108 -20.05 9.51 7.33
N LEU A 109 -20.79 8.94 6.37
CA LEU A 109 -22.26 8.91 6.40
C LEU A 109 -22.80 8.22 7.65
N LEU A 110 -22.18 7.09 8.03
CA LEU A 110 -22.55 6.35 9.24
C LEU A 110 -22.29 7.16 10.51
N GLU A 111 -21.15 7.84 10.59
CA GLU A 111 -20.81 8.71 11.73
C GLU A 111 -21.76 9.90 11.86
N LYS A 112 -22.07 10.55 10.74
CA LYS A 112 -23.01 11.68 10.66
C LYS A 112 -24.48 11.28 10.91
N GLY A 113 -24.80 9.98 10.87
CA GLY A 113 -26.15 9.45 11.05
C GLY A 113 -27.04 9.63 9.81
N GLU A 114 -26.44 9.74 8.62
CA GLU A 114 -27.15 9.81 7.34
C GLU A 114 -27.55 8.41 6.86
N GLU A 115 -28.42 7.75 7.62
CA GLU A 115 -28.72 6.32 7.50
C GLU A 115 -29.19 5.89 6.10
N GLU A 116 -30.13 6.65 5.50
CA GLU A 116 -30.66 6.32 4.17
C GLU A 116 -29.56 6.33 3.10
N ARG A 117 -28.71 7.36 3.11
CA ARG A 117 -27.60 7.48 2.15
C ARG A 117 -26.54 6.41 2.40
N PHE A 118 -26.25 6.13 3.67
CA PHE A 118 -25.32 5.08 4.05
C PHE A 118 -25.77 3.72 3.52
N ILE A 119 -27.03 3.33 3.78
CA ILE A 119 -27.57 2.03 3.31
C ILE A 119 -27.62 1.99 1.77
N ALA A 120 -27.99 3.07 1.12
CA ALA A 120 -28.03 3.15 -0.35
C ALA A 120 -26.63 2.97 -1.01
N ALA A 121 -25.56 3.35 -0.32
CA ALA A 121 -24.20 3.21 -0.81
C ALA A 121 -23.67 1.76 -0.73
N GLN A 122 -24.18 0.93 0.18
CA GLN A 122 -23.62 -0.40 0.44
C GLN A 122 -23.64 -1.34 -0.78
N PRO A 123 -24.72 -1.47 -1.55
CA PRO A 123 -24.74 -2.37 -2.72
C PRO A 123 -23.72 -1.96 -3.79
N VAL A 124 -23.45 -0.67 -3.94
CA VAL A 124 -22.48 -0.15 -4.90
C VAL A 124 -21.06 -0.52 -4.44
N LEU A 125 -20.72 -0.26 -3.19
CA LEU A 125 -19.45 -0.63 -2.58
C LEU A 125 -19.19 -2.14 -2.72
N VAL A 126 -20.18 -2.98 -2.37
CA VAL A 126 -20.05 -4.44 -2.49
C VAL A 126 -19.79 -4.86 -3.93
N ALA A 127 -20.49 -4.27 -4.90
CA ALA A 127 -20.32 -4.59 -6.31
C ALA A 127 -18.91 -4.20 -6.81
N HIS A 128 -18.41 -3.02 -6.46
CA HIS A 128 -17.09 -2.55 -6.87
C HIS A 128 -15.96 -3.38 -6.24
N VAL A 129 -16.05 -3.67 -4.94
CA VAL A 129 -15.08 -4.52 -4.23
C VAL A 129 -15.00 -5.91 -4.88
N ARG A 130 -16.14 -6.53 -5.18
CA ARG A 130 -16.17 -7.86 -5.81
C ARG A 130 -15.60 -7.85 -7.23
N ASP A 131 -15.97 -6.86 -8.03
CA ASP A 131 -15.47 -6.73 -9.40
C ASP A 131 -13.94 -6.54 -9.42
N LEU A 132 -13.40 -5.77 -8.48
CA LEU A 132 -11.96 -5.58 -8.35
C LEU A 132 -11.26 -6.87 -7.90
N MET A 133 -11.74 -7.54 -6.85
CA MET A 133 -11.17 -8.80 -6.37
C MET A 133 -11.19 -9.89 -7.46
N GLU A 134 -12.26 -9.97 -8.26
CA GLU A 134 -12.33 -10.89 -9.41
C GLU A 134 -11.22 -10.59 -10.42
N LYS A 135 -10.99 -9.32 -10.76
CA LYS A 135 -9.91 -8.91 -11.68
C LYS A 135 -8.52 -9.16 -11.11
N GLU A 136 -8.34 -8.98 -9.81
CA GLU A 136 -7.10 -9.31 -9.13
C GLU A 136 -6.80 -10.80 -9.23
N GLU A 137 -7.76 -11.63 -8.89
CA GLU A 137 -7.57 -13.09 -8.83
C GLU A 137 -7.50 -13.74 -10.22
N THR A 138 -8.21 -13.19 -11.22
CA THR A 138 -8.26 -13.77 -12.57
C THR A 138 -7.22 -13.17 -13.53
N ILE A 139 -6.74 -11.95 -13.30
CA ILE A 139 -5.84 -11.26 -14.22
C ILE A 139 -4.54 -10.86 -13.53
N LEU A 140 -4.63 -10.07 -12.44
CA LEU A 140 -3.45 -9.44 -11.84
C LEU A 140 -2.50 -10.47 -11.24
N TYR A 141 -2.99 -11.33 -10.37
CA TYR A 141 -2.13 -12.29 -9.65
C TYR A 141 -1.54 -13.36 -10.57
N PRO A 142 -2.29 -13.98 -11.52
CA PRO A 142 -1.69 -14.88 -12.50
C PRO A 142 -0.64 -14.20 -13.38
N THR A 143 -0.91 -12.96 -13.82
CA THR A 143 0.07 -12.19 -14.60
C THR A 143 1.31 -11.87 -13.78
N SER A 144 1.16 -11.54 -12.50
CA SER A 144 2.28 -11.31 -11.60
C SER A 144 3.17 -12.55 -11.46
N LEU A 145 2.59 -13.74 -11.30
CA LEU A 145 3.35 -15.00 -11.25
C LEU A 145 4.09 -15.31 -12.56
N ALA A 146 3.56 -14.85 -13.69
CA ALA A 146 4.19 -15.08 -14.99
C ALA A 146 5.33 -14.09 -15.29
N LEU A 147 5.28 -12.88 -14.74
CA LEU A 147 6.20 -11.78 -15.09
C LEU A 147 7.25 -11.49 -14.02
N ILE A 148 6.92 -11.64 -12.76
CA ILE A 148 7.78 -11.31 -11.62
C ILE A 148 8.59 -12.55 -11.23
N THR A 149 9.89 -12.39 -11.05
CA THR A 149 10.77 -13.51 -10.67
C THR A 149 10.64 -13.84 -9.17
N PRO A 150 11.03 -15.05 -8.74
CA PRO A 150 11.04 -15.40 -7.32
C PRO A 150 11.88 -14.44 -6.46
N GLU A 151 13.00 -13.96 -6.99
CA GLU A 151 13.90 -13.02 -6.33
C GLU A 151 13.22 -11.65 -6.13
N GLU A 152 12.51 -11.15 -7.15
CA GLU A 152 11.75 -9.90 -7.06
C GLU A 152 10.60 -10.01 -6.06
N PHE A 153 9.93 -11.17 -5.96
CA PHE A 153 8.93 -11.42 -4.91
C PHE A 153 9.56 -11.46 -3.51
N GLU A 154 10.78 -11.98 -3.38
CA GLU A 154 11.48 -12.00 -2.10
C GLU A 154 11.85 -10.58 -1.65
N ASP A 155 12.36 -9.76 -2.56
CA ASP A 155 12.68 -8.35 -2.31
C ASP A 155 11.43 -7.54 -1.91
N MET A 156 10.26 -7.85 -2.50
CA MET A 156 8.98 -7.19 -2.20
C MET A 156 8.54 -7.41 -0.74
N LYS A 157 8.92 -8.51 -0.10
CA LYS A 157 8.49 -8.84 1.28
C LYS A 157 8.85 -7.77 2.30
N SER A 158 10.00 -7.13 2.16
CA SER A 158 10.43 -6.07 3.11
C SER A 158 9.56 -4.84 3.02
N GLY A 159 9.22 -4.39 1.81
CA GLY A 159 8.31 -3.27 1.58
C GLY A 159 6.87 -3.59 2.00
N ASP A 160 6.40 -4.83 1.76
CA ASP A 160 5.09 -5.29 2.24
C ASP A 160 4.99 -5.24 3.77
N GLN A 161 6.06 -5.60 4.48
CA GLN A 161 6.11 -5.52 5.94
C GLN A 161 6.13 -4.10 6.46
N GLU A 162 6.81 -3.19 5.77
CA GLU A 162 6.87 -1.77 6.13
C GLU A 162 5.50 -1.09 6.00
N ILE A 163 4.77 -1.38 4.92
CA ILE A 163 3.41 -0.88 4.70
C ILE A 163 2.43 -1.56 5.66
N GLY A 164 2.60 -2.85 5.91
CA GLY A 164 1.74 -3.67 6.76
C GLY A 164 0.66 -4.41 6.00
N PHE A 165 -0.24 -5.07 6.76
CA PHE A 165 -1.30 -5.93 6.26
C PHE A 165 -2.66 -5.50 6.82
N ALA A 166 -3.72 -5.64 6.01
CA ALA A 166 -5.04 -5.11 6.35
C ALA A 166 -5.69 -5.80 7.58
N PHE A 167 -5.60 -7.14 7.66
CA PHE A 167 -6.39 -7.91 8.62
C PHE A 167 -5.57 -8.82 9.53
N PHE A 168 -4.28 -8.94 9.31
CA PHE A 168 -3.39 -9.81 10.09
C PHE A 168 -2.01 -9.16 10.22
N SER A 169 -1.21 -9.69 11.12
CA SER A 169 0.21 -9.38 11.21
C SER A 169 1.01 -10.61 10.79
N VAL A 170 2.03 -10.40 9.99
CA VAL A 170 2.99 -11.45 9.64
C VAL A 170 4.14 -11.36 10.65
N GLU A 171 4.23 -12.36 11.54
CA GLU A 171 5.41 -12.47 12.39
C GLU A 171 6.62 -12.80 11.53
N ASN A 172 7.69 -12.08 11.71
CA ASN A 172 8.97 -12.36 11.06
C ASN A 172 9.46 -13.75 11.47
N THR A 173 9.12 -14.78 10.70
CA THR A 173 9.75 -16.10 10.79
C THR A 173 11.07 -16.16 10.01
N SER A 174 11.52 -15.05 9.44
CA SER A 174 12.94 -14.94 9.11
C SER A 174 13.67 -15.03 10.44
N SER A 175 14.35 -16.17 10.66
CA SER A 175 15.50 -16.23 11.58
C SER A 175 16.22 -14.91 11.46
N PRO A 176 16.71 -14.33 12.56
CA PRO A 176 17.47 -13.12 12.45
C PRO A 176 18.70 -13.46 11.58
N VAL A 177 18.58 -13.26 10.24
CA VAL A 177 19.70 -12.66 9.57
C VAL A 177 19.87 -11.43 10.42
N SER A 178 20.88 -11.47 11.28
CA SER A 178 21.32 -10.36 12.06
C SER A 178 21.16 -9.14 11.15
N GLN A 179 20.02 -8.45 11.28
CA GLN A 179 20.06 -7.03 11.00
C GLN A 179 21.25 -6.62 11.85
N PRO A 180 22.33 -6.10 11.27
CA PRO A 180 23.14 -5.27 12.08
C PRO A 180 22.08 -4.34 12.66
N GLN A 181 21.79 -4.48 13.97
CA GLN A 181 21.31 -3.31 14.68
C GLN A 181 22.27 -2.26 14.16
N ALA A 182 21.77 -1.46 13.20
CA ALA A 182 22.40 -0.22 12.88
C ALA A 182 22.28 0.54 14.20
N SER A 183 23.11 0.11 15.17
CA SER A 183 23.61 1.01 16.15
C SER A 183 24.01 2.20 15.30
N GLY A 184 23.60 3.41 15.67
CA GLY A 184 23.93 4.61 14.92
C GLY A 184 25.42 4.68 14.52
N ALA A 185 26.26 3.83 15.10
CA ALA A 185 27.65 3.57 14.79
C ALA A 185 27.89 2.84 13.44
N ALA A 186 27.06 1.88 13.00
CA ALA A 186 27.26 1.20 11.71
C ALA A 186 26.80 2.10 10.54
N PHE A 187 25.66 2.76 10.67
CA PHE A 187 25.19 3.74 9.70
C PHE A 187 26.16 4.93 9.61
N ALA A 188 26.70 5.42 10.76
CA ALA A 188 27.71 6.47 10.78
C ALA A 188 29.01 6.03 10.09
N ALA A 189 29.41 4.75 10.21
CA ALA A 189 30.61 4.23 9.55
C ALA A 189 30.42 4.11 8.03
N ASP A 190 29.26 3.64 7.56
CA ASP A 190 28.93 3.53 6.13
C ASP A 190 28.80 4.90 5.50
N LEU A 191 28.15 5.83 6.18
CA LEU A 191 28.05 7.24 5.77
C LEU A 191 29.43 7.91 5.72
N GLN A 192 30.29 7.64 6.70
CA GLN A 192 31.65 8.15 6.76
C GLN A 192 32.52 7.58 5.63
N ALA A 193 32.34 6.29 5.28
CA ALA A 193 33.00 5.66 4.13
C ALA A 193 32.52 6.28 2.80
N LEU A 194 31.24 6.57 2.68
CA LEU A 194 30.66 7.21 1.51
C LEU A 194 31.12 8.67 1.36
N LEU A 195 31.10 9.43 2.43
CA LEU A 195 31.55 10.82 2.44
C LEU A 195 33.05 10.96 2.17
N SER A 196 33.87 10.03 2.71
CA SER A 196 35.31 10.01 2.43
C SER A 196 35.64 9.68 0.97
N LYS A 197 34.79 8.90 0.30
CA LYS A 197 34.91 8.57 -1.14
C LYS A 197 34.70 9.81 -2.02
N TYR A 198 33.92 10.77 -1.55
CA TYR A 198 33.66 12.05 -2.25
C TYR A 198 34.44 13.23 -1.69
N GLY A 199 35.46 12.98 -0.84
CA GLY A 199 36.34 14.01 -0.30
C GLY A 199 35.78 14.79 0.91
N TYR A 200 34.67 14.32 1.48
CA TYR A 200 34.09 14.89 2.70
C TYR A 200 34.50 14.05 3.91
N SER A 201 35.14 14.65 4.89
CA SER A 201 35.42 14.02 6.18
C SER A 201 34.42 14.53 7.22
N ALA A 202 33.41 13.74 7.54
CA ALA A 202 32.46 14.07 8.60
C ALA A 202 32.79 13.29 9.87
N GLY A 203 33.18 13.97 10.92
CA GLY A 203 33.18 13.44 12.29
C GLY A 203 31.79 13.56 12.91
N PRO A 204 31.47 12.83 13.98
CA PRO A 204 30.11 12.80 14.58
C PRO A 204 29.60 14.16 15.11
N GLN A 205 30.39 15.20 15.05
CA GLN A 205 30.03 16.57 15.41
C GLN A 205 30.35 17.59 14.31
N GLN A 206 30.60 17.15 13.08
CA GLN A 206 30.98 18.07 12.02
C GLN A 206 29.73 18.70 11.39
N GLU A 207 29.72 20.02 11.34
CA GLU A 207 28.71 20.84 10.68
C GLU A 207 28.87 20.72 9.16
N LEU A 208 27.78 20.45 8.47
CA LEU A 208 27.69 20.54 7.01
C LEU A 208 27.53 22.01 6.64
N ASP A 209 28.39 22.51 5.78
CA ASP A 209 28.30 23.86 5.25
C ASP A 209 27.23 23.88 4.15
N VAL A 210 26.08 24.42 4.47
CA VAL A 210 25.01 24.67 3.51
C VAL A 210 25.00 26.15 3.14
N THR A 211 24.60 26.51 1.97
CA THR A 211 24.69 27.86 1.37
C THR A 211 24.20 28.99 2.30
N THR A 212 23.39 28.69 3.31
CA THR A 212 22.77 29.64 4.24
C THR A 212 23.23 29.49 5.70
N GLY A 213 24.19 28.60 5.99
CA GLY A 213 24.68 28.35 7.35
C GLY A 213 25.25 26.95 7.51
N LYS A 214 25.57 26.61 8.77
CA LYS A 214 26.12 25.30 9.11
C LYS A 214 25.12 24.53 9.96
N LEU A 215 24.84 23.30 9.59
CA LEU A 215 23.94 22.40 10.31
C LEU A 215 24.61 21.04 10.52
N THR A 216 24.39 20.46 11.68
CA THR A 216 24.75 19.06 11.92
C THR A 216 23.72 18.13 11.28
N LEU A 217 24.11 16.90 10.95
CA LEU A 217 23.20 15.86 10.45
C LEU A 217 22.00 15.63 11.39
N GLU A 218 22.20 15.76 12.69
CA GLU A 218 21.16 15.64 13.70
C GLU A 218 20.14 16.79 13.63
N GLN A 219 20.62 18.01 13.39
CA GLN A 219 19.77 19.18 13.18
C GLN A 219 19.00 19.11 11.86
N ILE A 220 19.64 18.63 10.79
CA ILE A 220 18.98 18.40 9.50
C ILE A 220 17.87 17.37 9.65
N ASN A 221 18.13 16.26 10.34
CA ASN A 221 17.13 15.21 10.59
C ASN A 221 15.98 15.70 11.48
N LEU A 222 16.28 16.58 12.45
CA LEU A 222 15.26 17.20 13.30
C LEU A 222 14.36 18.15 12.49
N ILE A 223 14.95 18.98 11.63
CA ILE A 223 14.22 19.87 10.73
C ILE A 223 13.32 19.04 9.81
N TYR A 224 13.87 18.00 9.19
CA TYR A 224 13.17 17.12 8.28
C TYR A 224 11.94 16.45 8.91
N LYS A 225 12.08 15.96 10.16
CA LYS A 225 10.98 15.34 10.91
C LYS A 225 9.88 16.30 11.36
N HIS A 226 10.14 17.61 11.38
CA HIS A 226 9.20 18.62 11.90
C HIS A 226 8.68 19.57 10.82
N LEU A 227 9.13 19.43 9.58
CA LEU A 227 8.58 20.19 8.47
C LEU A 227 7.19 19.62 8.11
N PRO A 228 6.15 20.43 8.11
CA PRO A 228 4.78 20.00 7.74
C PRO A 228 4.61 19.99 6.20
N VAL A 229 5.60 19.46 5.48
CA VAL A 229 5.59 19.40 4.00
C VAL A 229 6.21 18.08 3.56
N ASP A 230 5.68 17.49 2.51
CA ASP A 230 6.26 16.35 1.86
C ASP A 230 7.48 16.79 1.04
N ILE A 231 8.63 16.17 1.31
CA ILE A 231 9.86 16.47 0.60
C ILE A 231 10.25 15.23 -0.20
N SER A 232 10.23 15.34 -1.52
CA SER A 232 10.72 14.32 -2.43
C SER A 232 12.07 14.74 -3.00
N PHE A 233 13.04 13.84 -2.91
CA PHE A 233 14.34 14.03 -3.55
C PHE A 233 14.34 13.39 -4.94
N VAL A 234 14.58 14.19 -5.97
CA VAL A 234 14.71 13.71 -7.35
C VAL A 234 16.18 13.83 -7.74
N ASP A 235 16.79 12.74 -8.18
CA ASP A 235 18.16 12.75 -8.65
C ASP A 235 18.31 13.29 -10.09
N GLU A 236 19.54 13.40 -10.56
CA GLU A 236 19.85 13.88 -11.91
C GLU A 236 19.30 13.00 -13.06
N ASN A 237 18.80 11.79 -12.73
CA ASN A 237 18.15 10.87 -13.65
C ASN A 237 16.62 10.87 -13.50
N GLU A 238 16.05 11.88 -12.82
CA GLU A 238 14.62 12.03 -12.55
C GLU A 238 14.02 10.89 -11.70
N LEU A 239 14.86 10.16 -10.93
CA LEU A 239 14.40 9.11 -10.02
C LEU A 239 14.15 9.70 -8.63
N VAL A 240 12.96 9.43 -8.09
CA VAL A 240 12.60 9.79 -6.71
C VAL A 240 13.33 8.85 -5.77
N LYS A 241 14.21 9.37 -4.94
CA LYS A 241 15.05 8.58 -4.00
C LYS A 241 14.54 8.55 -2.58
N ASP A 242 13.65 9.46 -2.21
CA ASP A 242 13.07 9.44 -0.87
C ASP A 242 11.73 10.18 -0.87
N CYS A 243 10.72 9.58 -0.26
CA CYS A 243 9.42 10.19 -0.06
C CYS A 243 9.00 9.94 1.39
N VAL A 244 9.10 10.97 2.25
CA VAL A 244 8.59 10.88 3.62
C VAL A 244 7.15 11.37 3.63
N MET A 245 6.20 10.43 3.73
CA MET A 245 4.81 10.77 4.02
C MET A 245 4.65 11.13 5.50
N LEU A 246 4.19 12.34 5.79
CA LEU A 246 3.70 12.72 7.10
C LEU A 246 2.20 12.41 7.23
N PRO A 247 1.72 11.97 8.41
CA PRO A 247 0.34 11.48 8.60
C PRO A 247 -0.72 12.57 8.77
N PHE A 248 -0.57 13.74 8.14
CA PHE A 248 -1.58 14.81 8.21
C PHE A 248 -1.80 15.46 6.84
N PHE A 249 -2.86 15.04 6.17
CA PHE A 249 -3.44 15.78 5.04
C PHE A 249 -4.20 17.00 5.55
N LEU A 250 -3.78 18.19 5.12
CA LEU A 250 -4.67 19.31 4.89
C LEU A 250 -4.48 19.72 3.43
N CYS A 251 -5.37 19.22 2.56
CA CYS A 251 -5.58 19.82 1.25
C CYS A 251 -6.13 21.22 1.44
N VAL A 252 -5.34 22.23 1.12
CA VAL A 252 -5.86 23.56 0.83
C VAL A 252 -5.97 23.67 -0.68
N ASP A 253 -7.19 23.54 -1.20
CA ASP A 253 -7.54 23.93 -2.56
C ASP A 253 -7.44 25.46 -2.64
N GLU A 254 -6.44 25.97 -3.33
CA GLU A 254 -6.51 27.28 -3.96
C GLU A 254 -6.39 27.10 -5.48
N LYS A 255 -7.53 27.27 -6.17
CA LYS A 255 -7.56 27.59 -7.60
C LYS A 255 -7.54 29.10 -7.79
N PRO A 256 -6.85 29.60 -8.84
CA PRO A 256 -6.93 30.97 -9.27
C PRO A 256 -8.27 31.31 -9.93
#